data_dbc52430ee6897f9819c49f44bb8a805
#
_entry.id   dbc52430ee6897f9819c49f44bb8a805
#
_cell.length_a   1.000
_cell.length_b   1.000
_cell.length_c   1.000
_cell.angle_alpha   90.00
_cell.angle_beta   90.00
_cell.angle_gamma   90.00
#
_symmetry.space_group_name_H-M   'P 1'
#
loop_
_entity.id
_entity.type
_entity.pdbx_description
1 polymer ?
#
loop_
_entity_poly.entity_id
_entity_poly.type
_entity_poly.pdbx_seq_one_letter_code
_entity_poly.pdbx_strand_id
1 'polypeptide(L)'
;MIINDFAYSDIYFNEEKPPSLLNSDPQFDHTVELYSLTKGYSMAGWRVGFAVGNESAISSLTKLKSYIDYGTFQPIQIASTVAINELDDYPKEVSSIYQDRKILAEEYLTKYGFEVYKSTATMFLWAKLPEVYKNDSMKFSIDLLSKSNVAVSPGVGFGNCGEGHIRLALVENKQRIRQAMKNFAKIIDSV
;
A
#
# COMPACT_ATOMS: atom_id res chain seq x y z
N MET A 1 24.35 5.82 -3.71
CA MET A 1 23.05 6.52 -3.78
C MET A 1 21.97 5.56 -3.29
N ILE A 2 21.05 6.03 -2.44
CA ILE A 2 19.91 5.27 -1.93
C ILE A 2 18.65 5.94 -2.48
N ILE A 3 17.74 5.13 -3.03
CA ILE A 3 16.44 5.59 -3.50
C ILE A 3 15.40 4.99 -2.56
N ASN A 4 14.63 5.86 -1.89
CA ASN A 4 13.53 5.48 -1.01
C ASN A 4 12.20 5.64 -1.72
N ASP A 5 11.48 4.55 -1.96
CA ASP A 5 10.08 4.60 -2.42
C ASP A 5 9.16 4.82 -1.21
N PHE A 6 8.84 6.08 -0.94
CA PHE A 6 8.10 6.53 0.23
C PHE A 6 6.62 6.82 -0.05
N ALA A 7 6.06 6.14 -1.04
CA ALA A 7 4.69 6.36 -1.53
C ALA A 7 3.58 6.09 -0.49
N TYR A 8 3.88 5.40 0.62
CA TYR A 8 2.93 5.08 1.69
C TYR A 8 3.21 5.83 3.01
N SER A 9 4.06 6.85 3.00
CA SER A 9 4.48 7.61 4.19
C SER A 9 3.34 8.14 5.05
N ASP A 10 2.19 8.42 4.46
CA ASP A 10 1.04 9.05 5.13
C ASP A 10 0.00 8.05 5.65
N ILE A 11 0.15 6.75 5.33
CA ILE A 11 -0.75 5.71 5.84
C ILE A 11 -0.04 4.92 6.93
N TYR A 12 -0.19 5.35 8.17
CA TYR A 12 0.37 4.70 9.36
C TYR A 12 -0.63 4.75 10.53
N PHE A 13 -0.55 3.79 11.46
CA PHE A 13 -1.59 3.49 12.45
C PHE A 13 -1.15 3.70 13.90
N ASN A 14 0.07 4.15 14.12
CA ASN A 14 0.64 4.53 15.41
C ASN A 14 0.96 6.04 15.39
N GLU A 15 1.30 6.59 16.54
CA GLU A 15 1.62 8.03 16.66
C GLU A 15 2.92 8.42 15.97
N GLU A 16 3.79 7.45 15.70
CA GLU A 16 5.09 7.70 15.06
C GLU A 16 4.95 7.69 13.54
N LYS A 17 5.14 8.84 12.92
CA LYS A 17 5.26 8.95 11.48
C LYS A 17 6.47 8.17 10.97
N PRO A 18 6.35 7.39 9.87
CA PRO A 18 7.50 6.75 9.26
C PRO A 18 8.63 7.76 8.98
N PRO A 19 9.89 7.46 9.34
CA PRO A 19 10.98 8.39 9.14
C PRO A 19 11.31 8.57 7.66
N SER A 20 11.45 9.83 7.23
CA SER A 20 11.99 10.15 5.92
C SER A 20 13.49 9.86 5.88
N LEU A 21 13.97 9.27 4.79
CA LEU A 21 15.38 9.03 4.57
C LEU A 21 16.18 10.34 4.48
N LEU A 22 15.55 11.41 4.02
CA LEU A 22 16.16 12.75 3.92
C LEU A 22 16.58 13.30 5.29
N ASN A 23 15.95 12.88 6.39
CA ASN A 23 16.36 13.26 7.75
C ASN A 23 17.75 12.71 8.13
N SER A 24 18.17 11.62 7.50
CA SER A 24 19.46 10.99 7.72
C SER A 24 20.56 11.53 6.80
N ASP A 25 20.19 12.31 5.80
CA ASP A 25 21.08 12.91 4.80
C ASP A 25 20.70 14.38 4.53
N PRO A 26 20.91 15.29 5.50
CA PRO A 26 20.44 16.68 5.41
C PRO A 26 21.07 17.50 4.26
N GLN A 27 22.17 17.02 3.70
CA GLN A 27 22.83 17.65 2.54
C GLN A 27 22.33 17.09 1.21
N PHE A 28 21.53 16.01 1.23
CA PHE A 28 21.03 15.29 0.06
C PHE A 28 22.15 14.75 -0.85
N ASP A 29 23.30 14.37 -0.26
CA ASP A 29 24.45 13.92 -1.02
C ASP A 29 24.24 12.52 -1.63
N HIS A 30 23.49 11.66 -0.94
CA HIS A 30 23.41 10.24 -1.25
C HIS A 30 21.98 9.70 -1.41
N THR A 31 20.96 10.54 -1.23
CA THR A 31 19.57 10.08 -1.16
C THR A 31 18.67 10.72 -2.20
N VAL A 32 17.71 9.93 -2.67
CA VAL A 32 16.52 10.40 -3.40
C VAL A 32 15.29 9.75 -2.78
N GLU A 33 14.31 10.54 -2.41
CA GLU A 33 13.04 10.06 -1.88
C GLU A 33 11.92 10.32 -2.89
N LEU A 34 11.09 9.29 -3.13
CA LEU A 34 9.95 9.33 -4.04
C LEU A 34 8.67 9.39 -3.21
N TYR A 35 7.91 10.44 -3.35
CA TYR A 35 6.62 10.62 -2.70
C TYR A 35 5.47 10.62 -3.71
N SER A 36 4.29 10.18 -3.30
CA SER A 36 3.11 10.11 -4.17
C SER A 36 1.84 10.56 -3.46
N LEU A 37 1.07 11.46 -4.08
CA LEU A 37 -0.25 11.85 -3.59
C LEU A 37 -1.32 10.75 -3.81
N THR A 38 -0.97 9.70 -4.53
CA THR A 38 -1.86 8.57 -4.85
C THR A 38 -2.52 7.99 -3.60
N LYS A 39 -1.78 7.88 -2.48
CA LYS A 39 -2.21 7.13 -1.30
C LYS A 39 -2.74 8.05 -0.20
N GLY A 40 -1.92 8.96 0.32
CA GLY A 40 -2.30 9.86 1.39
C GLY A 40 -3.42 10.83 1.00
N TYR A 41 -3.41 11.32 -0.23
CA TYR A 41 -4.41 12.25 -0.76
C TYR A 41 -5.49 11.60 -1.63
N SER A 42 -5.54 10.27 -1.72
CA SER A 42 -6.51 9.55 -2.56
C SER A 42 -6.51 9.96 -4.05
N MET A 43 -5.40 10.47 -4.56
CA MET A 43 -5.24 10.99 -5.93
C MET A 43 -4.71 9.94 -6.91
N ALA A 44 -5.19 8.70 -6.84
CA ALA A 44 -4.67 7.59 -7.63
C ALA A 44 -4.78 7.81 -9.15
N GLY A 45 -5.91 8.33 -9.62
CA GLY A 45 -6.16 8.59 -11.05
C GLY A 45 -5.39 9.79 -11.62
N TRP A 46 -4.90 10.68 -10.77
CA TRP A 46 -4.20 11.90 -11.15
C TRP A 46 -2.75 11.66 -11.61
N ARG A 47 -2.16 10.54 -11.24
CA ARG A 47 -0.79 10.12 -11.62
C ARG A 47 0.26 11.17 -11.30
N VAL A 48 0.33 11.64 -10.07
CA VAL A 48 1.24 12.67 -9.60
C VAL A 48 2.04 12.22 -8.38
N GLY A 49 3.31 12.60 -8.36
CA GLY A 49 4.25 12.38 -7.27
C GLY A 49 5.46 13.28 -7.40
N PHE A 50 6.37 13.17 -6.47
CA PHE A 50 7.57 14.00 -6.37
C PHE A 50 8.81 13.13 -6.18
N ALA A 51 9.94 13.62 -6.71
CA ALA A 51 11.26 13.13 -6.38
C ALA A 51 12.05 14.27 -5.73
N VAL A 52 12.60 14.05 -4.55
CA VAL A 52 13.38 15.04 -3.79
C VAL A 52 14.67 14.39 -3.32
N GLY A 53 15.78 15.13 -3.36
CA GLY A 53 17.08 14.64 -2.89
C GLY A 53 18.25 15.14 -3.73
N ASN A 54 19.22 14.27 -3.97
CA ASN A 54 20.48 14.58 -4.63
C ASN A 54 20.31 15.40 -5.92
N GLU A 55 20.94 16.56 -5.97
CA GLU A 55 20.82 17.53 -7.07
C GLU A 55 21.14 16.92 -8.44
N SER A 56 22.22 16.16 -8.53
CA SER A 56 22.66 15.54 -9.80
C SER A 56 21.63 14.53 -10.30
N ALA A 57 21.06 13.72 -9.38
CA ALA A 57 20.04 12.74 -9.71
C ALA A 57 18.73 13.43 -10.16
N ILE A 58 18.29 14.46 -9.43
CA ILE A 58 17.07 15.20 -9.77
C ILE A 58 17.25 15.98 -11.08
N SER A 59 18.38 16.61 -11.32
CA SER A 59 18.70 17.28 -12.57
C SER A 59 18.68 16.29 -13.76
N SER A 60 19.28 15.13 -13.60
CA SER A 60 19.28 14.07 -14.61
C SER A 60 17.86 13.55 -14.90
N LEU A 61 17.05 13.32 -13.87
CA LEU A 61 15.65 12.93 -14.00
C LEU A 61 14.83 14.01 -14.73
N THR A 62 15.00 15.28 -14.36
CA THR A 62 14.33 16.42 -15.01
C THR A 62 14.66 16.49 -16.48
N LYS A 63 15.95 16.37 -16.83
CA LYS A 63 16.40 16.36 -18.22
C LYS A 63 15.78 15.18 -18.99
N LEU A 64 15.78 13.99 -18.42
CA LEU A 64 15.19 12.81 -19.05
C LEU A 64 13.68 13.00 -19.29
N LYS A 65 12.94 13.46 -18.29
CA LYS A 65 11.50 13.73 -18.37
C LYS A 65 11.15 14.77 -19.45
N SER A 66 11.97 15.77 -19.63
CA SER A 66 11.73 16.79 -20.68
C SER A 66 11.70 16.22 -22.10
N TYR A 67 12.29 15.03 -22.32
CA TYR A 67 12.25 14.32 -23.60
C TYR A 67 11.15 13.25 -23.67
N ILE A 68 10.75 12.68 -22.53
CA ILE A 68 9.80 11.56 -22.48
C ILE A 68 8.34 12.05 -22.47
N ASP A 69 8.01 13.01 -21.59
CA ASP A 69 6.62 13.41 -21.34
C ASP A 69 6.37 14.92 -21.32
N TYR A 70 7.39 15.72 -21.61
CA TYR A 70 7.34 17.19 -21.62
C TYR A 70 6.83 17.83 -20.31
N GLY A 71 6.64 17.05 -19.27
CA GLY A 71 6.18 17.48 -17.95
C GLY A 71 4.74 17.07 -17.62
N THR A 72 4.37 17.30 -16.37
CA THR A 72 3.04 16.98 -15.87
C THR A 72 2.03 18.05 -16.26
N PHE A 73 0.83 17.66 -16.65
CA PHE A 73 -0.27 18.56 -16.99
C PHE A 73 -0.52 19.60 -15.89
N GLN A 74 -0.49 20.89 -16.24
CA GLN A 74 -0.50 22.00 -15.28
C GLN A 74 -1.66 21.97 -14.28
N PRO A 75 -2.91 21.69 -14.65
CA PRO A 75 -4.00 21.60 -13.67
C PRO A 75 -3.78 20.54 -12.59
N ILE A 76 -3.09 19.44 -12.91
CA ILE A 76 -2.71 18.41 -11.91
C ILE A 76 -1.67 18.99 -10.94
N GLN A 77 -0.71 19.77 -11.43
CA GLN A 77 0.30 20.42 -10.57
C GLN A 77 -0.36 21.42 -9.62
N ILE A 78 -1.30 22.23 -10.10
CA ILE A 78 -2.07 23.17 -9.29
C ILE A 78 -2.89 22.44 -8.22
N ALA A 79 -3.63 21.39 -8.62
CA ALA A 79 -4.41 20.59 -7.68
C ALA A 79 -3.52 19.93 -6.60
N SER A 80 -2.33 19.47 -6.98
CA SER A 80 -1.35 18.90 -6.05
C SER A 80 -0.83 19.94 -5.06
N THR A 81 -0.58 21.15 -5.53
CA THR A 81 -0.17 22.28 -4.70
C THR A 81 -1.25 22.64 -3.67
N VAL A 82 -2.50 22.71 -4.10
CA VAL A 82 -3.64 22.93 -3.19
C VAL A 82 -3.76 21.79 -2.18
N ALA A 83 -3.68 20.54 -2.62
CA ALA A 83 -3.77 19.38 -1.73
C ALA A 83 -2.70 19.42 -0.62
N ILE A 84 -1.45 19.74 -0.96
CA ILE A 84 -0.35 19.77 0.01
C ILE A 84 -0.44 20.98 0.95
N ASN A 85 -0.85 22.15 0.45
CA ASN A 85 -0.81 23.38 1.23
C ASN A 85 -2.09 23.64 2.05
N GLU A 86 -3.23 23.05 1.66
CA GLU A 86 -4.52 23.40 2.24
C GLU A 86 -5.23 22.19 2.89
N LEU A 87 -4.73 20.95 2.70
CA LEU A 87 -5.37 19.73 3.18
C LEU A 87 -4.45 18.88 4.08
N ASP A 88 -3.72 19.50 4.99
CA ASP A 88 -2.73 18.83 5.86
C ASP A 88 -3.30 17.67 6.70
N ASP A 89 -4.56 17.76 7.09
CA ASP A 89 -5.22 16.74 7.92
C ASP A 89 -5.86 15.61 7.11
N TYR A 90 -6.05 15.79 5.80
CA TYR A 90 -6.69 14.77 4.96
C TYR A 90 -5.96 13.41 4.95
N PRO A 91 -4.63 13.33 4.90
CA PRO A 91 -3.93 12.06 5.02
C PRO A 91 -4.21 11.31 6.33
N LYS A 92 -4.44 12.03 7.43
CA LYS A 92 -4.81 11.41 8.73
C LYS A 92 -6.21 10.79 8.66
N GLU A 93 -7.16 11.45 8.00
CA GLU A 93 -8.50 10.90 7.78
C GLU A 93 -8.42 9.62 6.94
N VAL A 94 -7.64 9.64 5.86
CA VAL A 94 -7.40 8.47 5.00
C VAL A 94 -6.78 7.32 5.80
N SER A 95 -5.76 7.63 6.61
CA SER A 95 -5.09 6.65 7.46
C SER A 95 -6.07 6.01 8.48
N SER A 96 -6.93 6.82 9.12
CA SER A 96 -7.96 6.33 10.04
C SER A 96 -8.94 5.37 9.36
N ILE A 97 -9.36 5.67 8.12
CA ILE A 97 -10.22 4.78 7.33
C ILE A 97 -9.55 3.42 7.08
N TYR A 98 -8.25 3.41 6.74
CA TYR A 98 -7.49 2.18 6.54
C TYR A 98 -7.26 1.41 7.84
N GLN A 99 -7.03 2.10 8.95
CA GLN A 99 -6.93 1.48 10.28
C GLN A 99 -8.21 0.73 10.66
N ASP A 100 -9.37 1.34 10.46
CA ASP A 100 -10.67 0.73 10.69
C ASP A 100 -10.91 -0.53 9.85
N ARG A 101 -10.51 -0.47 8.57
CA ARG A 101 -10.61 -1.61 7.65
C ARG A 101 -9.65 -2.74 8.03
N LYS A 102 -8.44 -2.36 8.49
CA LYS A 102 -7.42 -3.27 8.99
C LYS A 102 -7.94 -4.06 10.18
N ILE A 103 -8.42 -3.38 11.22
CA ILE A 103 -8.95 -4.01 12.43
C ILE A 103 -10.03 -5.03 12.07
N LEU A 104 -11.00 -4.62 11.24
CA LEU A 104 -12.07 -5.50 10.80
C LEU A 104 -11.53 -6.75 10.08
N ALA A 105 -10.59 -6.61 9.16
CA ALA A 105 -10.06 -7.72 8.39
C ALA A 105 -9.21 -8.67 9.26
N GLU A 106 -8.41 -8.12 10.17
CA GLU A 106 -7.58 -8.90 11.12
C GLU A 106 -8.44 -9.77 12.04
N GLU A 107 -9.55 -9.23 12.57
CA GLU A 107 -10.49 -9.98 13.41
C GLU A 107 -11.01 -11.23 12.69
N TYR A 108 -11.44 -11.10 11.43
CA TYR A 108 -11.94 -12.22 10.65
C TYR A 108 -10.84 -13.21 10.27
N LEU A 109 -9.69 -12.73 9.79
CA LEU A 109 -8.57 -13.58 9.41
C LEU A 109 -8.08 -14.43 10.59
N THR A 110 -7.91 -13.81 11.74
CA THR A 110 -7.52 -14.52 12.97
C THR A 110 -8.55 -15.57 13.36
N LYS A 111 -9.85 -15.23 13.29
CA LYS A 111 -10.94 -16.18 13.54
C LYS A 111 -10.91 -17.40 12.60
N TYR A 112 -10.45 -17.21 11.38
CA TYR A 112 -10.35 -18.28 10.37
C TYR A 112 -9.00 -19.02 10.39
N GLY A 113 -8.18 -18.80 11.42
CA GLY A 113 -6.92 -19.52 11.60
C GLY A 113 -5.74 -18.99 10.79
N PHE A 114 -5.83 -17.78 10.24
CA PHE A 114 -4.68 -17.12 9.63
C PHE A 114 -3.79 -16.50 10.70
N GLU A 115 -2.49 -16.61 10.52
CA GLU A 115 -1.52 -15.85 11.29
C GLU A 115 -1.27 -14.51 10.58
N VAL A 116 -1.85 -13.43 11.14
CA VAL A 116 -1.73 -12.09 10.53
C VAL A 116 -0.51 -11.38 11.10
N TYR A 117 0.39 -10.94 10.23
CA TYR A 117 1.55 -10.17 10.65
C TYR A 117 1.14 -8.77 11.07
N LYS A 118 1.71 -8.29 12.19
CA LYS A 118 1.43 -6.96 12.71
C LYS A 118 1.82 -5.89 11.68
N SER A 119 0.83 -5.21 11.15
CA SER A 119 1.03 -4.07 10.25
C SER A 119 0.84 -2.76 11.03
N THR A 120 1.82 -1.87 10.96
CA THR A 120 1.76 -0.53 11.57
C THR A 120 1.50 0.56 10.53
N ALA A 121 1.47 0.19 9.27
CA ALA A 121 1.32 1.14 8.15
C ALA A 121 0.76 0.43 6.91
N THR A 122 0.49 1.22 5.87
CA THR A 122 0.03 0.82 4.55
C THR A 122 -1.43 0.32 4.50
N MET A 123 -1.91 0.10 3.30
CA MET A 123 -3.26 -0.43 3.04
C MET A 123 -3.29 -1.94 2.82
N PHE A 124 -2.24 -2.64 3.26
CA PHE A 124 -2.10 -4.08 3.04
C PHE A 124 -2.01 -4.85 4.35
N LEU A 125 -2.57 -6.05 4.34
CA LEU A 125 -2.30 -7.08 5.34
C LEU A 125 -1.51 -8.21 4.68
N TRP A 126 -0.55 -8.74 5.43
CA TRP A 126 0.18 -9.95 5.10
C TRP A 126 -0.20 -11.02 6.09
N ALA A 127 -0.70 -12.14 5.59
CA ALA A 127 -1.21 -13.21 6.43
C ALA A 127 -0.71 -14.57 5.94
N LYS A 128 -0.26 -15.39 6.88
CA LYS A 128 0.09 -16.77 6.62
C LYS A 128 -1.19 -17.61 6.54
N LEU A 129 -1.23 -18.51 5.58
CA LEU A 129 -2.36 -19.39 5.34
C LEU A 129 -2.53 -20.42 6.47
N PRO A 130 -3.76 -20.88 6.73
CA PRO A 130 -4.01 -22.06 7.55
C PRO A 130 -3.27 -23.28 7.01
N GLU A 131 -2.97 -24.25 7.90
CA GLU A 131 -2.17 -25.45 7.60
C GLU A 131 -2.63 -26.21 6.34
N VAL A 132 -3.93 -26.27 6.10
CA VAL A 132 -4.52 -26.95 4.95
C VAL A 132 -4.11 -26.37 3.59
N TYR A 133 -3.71 -25.09 3.55
CA TYR A 133 -3.23 -24.38 2.35
C TYR A 133 -1.79 -23.88 2.46
N LYS A 134 -1.06 -24.25 3.52
CA LYS A 134 0.19 -23.61 3.93
C LYS A 134 1.29 -23.50 2.86
N ASN A 135 1.27 -24.38 1.89
CA ASN A 135 2.32 -24.46 0.85
C ASN A 135 1.77 -24.25 -0.55
N ASP A 136 0.57 -23.66 -0.69
CA ASP A 136 -0.02 -23.41 -2.00
C ASP A 136 -0.87 -22.12 -1.99
N SER A 137 -0.17 -20.99 -1.92
CA SER A 137 -0.82 -19.67 -1.93
C SER A 137 -1.55 -19.38 -3.24
N MET A 138 -1.09 -19.95 -4.34
CA MET A 138 -1.73 -19.81 -5.65
C MET A 138 -3.06 -20.55 -5.67
N LYS A 139 -3.07 -21.83 -5.24
CA LYS A 139 -4.30 -22.63 -5.16
C LYS A 139 -5.33 -21.96 -4.25
N PHE A 140 -4.92 -21.50 -3.06
CA PHE A 140 -5.80 -20.77 -2.16
C PHE A 140 -6.44 -19.55 -2.84
N SER A 141 -5.62 -18.70 -3.51
CA SER A 141 -6.11 -17.49 -4.17
C SER A 141 -7.09 -17.80 -5.31
N ILE A 142 -6.85 -18.87 -6.08
CA ILE A 142 -7.75 -19.35 -7.15
C ILE A 142 -9.05 -19.89 -6.56
N ASP A 143 -8.97 -20.71 -5.52
CA ASP A 143 -10.15 -21.27 -4.83
C ASP A 143 -11.01 -20.15 -4.23
N LEU A 144 -10.39 -19.17 -3.57
CA LEU A 144 -11.08 -18.02 -3.00
C LEU A 144 -11.79 -17.19 -4.09
N LEU A 145 -11.12 -16.93 -5.19
CA LEU A 145 -11.70 -16.19 -6.30
C LEU A 145 -12.88 -16.95 -6.92
N SER A 146 -12.69 -18.24 -7.25
CA SER A 146 -13.68 -19.03 -7.99
C SER A 146 -14.92 -19.37 -7.16
N LYS A 147 -14.75 -19.66 -5.85
CA LYS A 147 -15.84 -20.09 -4.97
C LYS A 147 -16.50 -18.96 -4.18
N SER A 148 -15.80 -17.84 -4.02
CA SER A 148 -16.22 -16.74 -3.12
C SER A 148 -16.26 -15.36 -3.76
N ASN A 149 -15.78 -15.24 -5.01
CA ASN A 149 -15.63 -13.95 -5.72
C ASN A 149 -14.79 -12.93 -4.93
N VAL A 150 -13.75 -13.39 -4.24
CA VAL A 150 -12.82 -12.56 -3.51
C VAL A 150 -11.42 -12.76 -4.07
N ALA A 151 -10.78 -11.68 -4.51
CA ALA A 151 -9.42 -11.69 -5.02
C ALA A 151 -8.42 -11.25 -3.95
N VAL A 152 -7.36 -12.03 -3.78
CA VAL A 152 -6.19 -11.70 -2.97
C VAL A 152 -4.92 -11.95 -3.78
N SER A 153 -3.81 -11.33 -3.41
CA SER A 153 -2.54 -11.64 -4.06
C SER A 153 -1.89 -12.86 -3.40
N PRO A 154 -1.57 -13.93 -4.15
CA PRO A 154 -0.83 -15.06 -3.61
C PRO A 154 0.58 -14.62 -3.21
N GLY A 155 1.08 -15.13 -2.09
CA GLY A 155 2.38 -14.73 -1.58
C GLY A 155 3.55 -15.09 -2.49
N VAL A 156 3.45 -16.20 -3.21
CA VAL A 156 4.46 -16.61 -4.21
C VAL A 156 4.68 -15.53 -5.29
N GLY A 157 3.70 -14.68 -5.57
CA GLY A 157 3.83 -13.55 -6.48
C GLY A 157 4.83 -12.46 -6.01
N PHE A 158 5.29 -12.53 -4.76
CA PHE A 158 6.31 -11.66 -4.17
C PHE A 158 7.67 -12.37 -3.99
N GLY A 159 7.82 -13.53 -4.58
CA GLY A 159 9.02 -14.36 -4.50
C GLY A 159 8.79 -15.64 -3.69
N ASN A 160 9.73 -16.57 -3.78
CA ASN A 160 9.61 -17.90 -3.17
C ASN A 160 9.41 -17.88 -1.64
N CYS A 161 9.98 -16.88 -0.95
CA CYS A 161 9.77 -16.69 0.50
C CYS A 161 8.36 -16.26 0.87
N GLY A 162 7.56 -15.82 -0.10
CA GLY A 162 6.16 -15.47 0.10
C GLY A 162 5.21 -16.66 0.04
N GLU A 163 5.70 -17.85 -0.34
CA GLU A 163 4.84 -19.04 -0.38
C GLU A 163 4.22 -19.34 1.00
N GLY A 164 3.01 -19.85 1.00
CA GLY A 164 2.23 -20.06 2.22
C GLY A 164 1.61 -18.79 2.82
N HIS A 165 1.64 -17.67 2.10
CA HIS A 165 1.08 -16.38 2.54
C HIS A 165 0.14 -15.78 1.50
N ILE A 166 -0.66 -14.79 1.92
CA ILE A 166 -1.44 -13.93 1.04
C ILE A 166 -1.24 -12.46 1.41
N ARG A 167 -1.39 -11.58 0.42
CA ARG A 167 -1.56 -10.15 0.65
C ARG A 167 -2.99 -9.73 0.38
N LEU A 168 -3.63 -9.14 1.38
CA LEU A 168 -4.96 -8.55 1.28
C LEU A 168 -4.84 -7.03 1.13
N ALA A 169 -5.48 -6.45 0.12
CA ALA A 169 -5.58 -4.99 -0.05
C ALA A 169 -6.89 -4.46 0.58
N LEU A 170 -6.78 -3.43 1.42
CA LEU A 170 -7.89 -2.82 2.16
C LEU A 170 -8.55 -1.66 1.40
N VAL A 171 -8.52 -1.71 0.07
CA VAL A 171 -8.94 -0.60 -0.81
C VAL A 171 -10.46 -0.44 -0.94
N GLU A 172 -11.21 -1.47 -0.63
CA GLU A 172 -12.68 -1.45 -0.65
C GLU A 172 -13.28 -0.82 0.62
N ASN A 173 -14.53 -0.40 0.57
CA ASN A 173 -15.23 0.11 1.74
C ASN A 173 -15.45 -0.97 2.82
N LYS A 174 -15.69 -0.54 4.05
CA LYS A 174 -15.82 -1.42 5.23
C LYS A 174 -16.92 -2.50 5.08
N GLN A 175 -18.00 -2.20 4.37
CA GLN A 175 -19.09 -3.17 4.12
C GLN A 175 -18.65 -4.25 3.14
N ARG A 176 -17.98 -3.88 2.05
CA ARG A 176 -17.41 -4.81 1.07
C ARG A 176 -16.32 -5.69 1.68
N ILE A 177 -15.44 -5.11 2.51
CA ILE A 177 -14.44 -5.89 3.25
C ILE A 177 -15.13 -6.90 4.16
N ARG A 178 -16.14 -6.48 4.94
CA ARG A 178 -16.91 -7.40 5.79
C ARG A 178 -17.55 -8.53 4.97
N GLN A 179 -18.11 -8.23 3.81
CA GLN A 179 -18.69 -9.23 2.93
C GLN A 179 -17.61 -10.20 2.40
N ALA A 180 -16.47 -9.68 1.97
CA ALA A 180 -15.34 -10.49 1.53
C ALA A 180 -14.87 -11.42 2.65
N MET A 181 -14.68 -10.90 3.86
CA MET A 181 -14.28 -11.71 5.02
C MET A 181 -15.30 -12.82 5.33
N LYS A 182 -16.59 -12.55 5.29
CA LYS A 182 -17.62 -13.60 5.42
C LYS A 182 -17.53 -14.67 4.35
N ASN A 183 -17.13 -14.27 3.14
CA ASN A 183 -16.96 -15.22 2.03
C ASN A 183 -15.72 -16.11 2.21
N PHE A 184 -14.70 -15.70 2.98
CA PHE A 184 -13.59 -16.59 3.35
C PHE A 184 -14.06 -17.87 4.05
N ALA A 185 -15.10 -17.78 4.90
CA ALA A 185 -15.66 -18.94 5.58
C ALA A 185 -16.06 -20.06 4.62
N LYS A 186 -16.59 -19.74 3.43
CA LYS A 186 -17.01 -20.73 2.41
C LYS A 186 -15.86 -21.62 1.96
N ILE A 187 -14.63 -21.15 2.04
CA ILE A 187 -13.43 -21.91 1.66
C ILE A 187 -12.87 -22.65 2.85
N ILE A 188 -12.80 -21.97 4.01
CA ILE A 188 -12.22 -22.55 5.23
C ILE A 188 -13.10 -23.69 5.77
N ASP A 189 -14.43 -23.51 5.79
CA ASP A 189 -15.38 -24.51 6.30
C ASP A 189 -15.58 -25.68 5.32
N SER A 190 -15.09 -25.57 4.07
CA SER A 190 -15.22 -26.61 3.04
C SER A 190 -14.05 -27.59 2.99
N VAL A 191 -13.07 -27.44 3.86
CA VAL A 191 -11.86 -28.26 3.96
C VAL A 191 -11.78 -28.92 5.31
#